data_8a545669367009b341e952cf8ef10138
#
_entry.id   8a545669367009b341e952cf8ef10138
#
_cell.length_a   1.000
_cell.length_b   1.000
_cell.length_c   1.000
_cell.angle_alpha   90.00
_cell.angle_beta   90.00
_cell.angle_gamma   90.00
#
_symmetry.space_group_name_H-M   'P 1'
#
loop_
_entity.id
_entity.type
_entity.pdbx_description
1 polymer ?
#
loop_
_entity_poly.entity_id
_entity_poly.type
_entity_poly.pdbx_seq_one_letter_code
_entity_poly.pdbx_strand_id
1 'polypeptide(L)'
;ELANRKVRADAIMVEQANGRKCFAICNEPNVGPLKKQRPGLLDRMLERKIVEKYDTLEDLSKAAGIKPDALKAQVEKFNEVVKAKADPVWNRYINNDQVPLVDGPWYVCELQPKVHHCMGGLVTDKECRVLDVRTYKPIPGLYAAGEATGGVHGAVRLGSVAILDCLVYGRIAGRTAAQNESWM
;
A
#
# COMPACT_ATOMS: atom_id res chain seq x y z
N GLU A 1 5.38 -10.49 -3.37
CA GLU A 1 5.41 -9.06 -3.72
C GLU A 1 4.38 -8.65 -4.79
N LEU A 2 3.88 -9.55 -5.60
CA LEU A 2 2.72 -9.29 -6.48
C LEU A 2 1.40 -9.17 -5.73
N ALA A 3 1.34 -9.70 -4.52
CA ALA A 3 0.15 -9.62 -3.71
C ALA A 3 -0.31 -8.17 -3.54
N ASN A 4 -1.62 -7.98 -3.48
CA ASN A 4 -2.18 -6.66 -3.21
C ASN A 4 -1.71 -6.11 -1.85
N ARG A 5 -1.89 -4.82 -1.63
CA ARG A 5 -1.40 -4.13 -0.44
C ARG A 5 -1.89 -4.73 0.87
N LYS A 6 -3.14 -5.21 0.91
CA LYS A 6 -3.70 -5.82 2.11
C LYS A 6 -2.94 -7.10 2.49
N VAL A 7 -2.75 -8.02 1.55
CA VAL A 7 -2.04 -9.28 1.80
C VAL A 7 -0.61 -9.03 2.28
N ARG A 8 0.08 -8.06 1.70
CA ARG A 8 1.43 -7.67 2.16
C ARG A 8 1.41 -7.08 3.57
N ALA A 9 0.45 -6.21 3.86
CA ALA A 9 0.31 -5.62 5.19
C ALA A 9 -0.02 -6.70 6.25
N ASP A 10 -0.94 -7.61 5.95
CA ASP A 10 -1.29 -8.72 6.83
C ASP A 10 -0.06 -9.62 7.11
N ALA A 11 0.74 -9.93 6.10
CA ALA A 11 1.97 -10.70 6.27
C ALA A 11 2.98 -9.99 7.18
N ILE A 12 3.17 -8.68 7.02
CA ILE A 12 4.03 -7.88 7.91
C ILE A 12 3.48 -7.87 9.33
N MET A 13 2.16 -7.75 9.52
CA MET A 13 1.54 -7.81 10.85
C MET A 13 1.76 -9.15 11.53
N VAL A 14 1.70 -10.26 10.80
CA VAL A 14 1.99 -11.60 11.34
C VAL A 14 3.45 -11.70 11.80
N GLU A 15 4.39 -11.19 11.00
CA GLU A 15 5.81 -11.18 11.38
C GLU A 15 6.05 -10.33 12.64
N GLN A 16 5.42 -9.15 12.70
CA GLN A 16 5.54 -8.26 13.86
C GLN A 16 4.91 -8.86 15.13
N ALA A 17 3.76 -9.54 15.01
CA ALA A 17 3.13 -10.25 16.13
C ALA A 17 4.03 -11.38 16.69
N ASN A 18 4.91 -11.93 15.83
CA ASN A 18 5.93 -12.91 16.23
C ASN A 18 7.24 -12.25 16.70
N GLY A 19 7.26 -10.94 16.95
CA GLY A 19 8.42 -10.20 17.41
C GLY A 19 9.51 -9.98 16.34
N ARG A 20 9.20 -10.19 15.06
CA ARG A 20 10.12 -9.99 13.96
C ARG A 20 9.90 -8.63 13.26
N LYS A 21 10.99 -8.05 12.78
CA LYS A 21 10.96 -6.81 11.99
C LYS A 21 10.96 -7.12 10.50
N CYS A 22 10.30 -6.28 9.73
CA CYS A 22 10.31 -6.35 8.28
C CYS A 22 11.00 -5.11 7.70
N PHE A 23 11.84 -5.28 6.69
CA PHE A 23 12.60 -4.22 6.09
C PHE A 23 12.38 -4.16 4.57
N ALA A 24 12.37 -2.95 4.03
CA ALA A 24 12.58 -2.73 2.60
C ALA A 24 14.04 -2.31 2.39
N ILE A 25 14.74 -2.99 1.50
CA ILE A 25 16.15 -2.75 1.19
C ILE A 25 16.26 -2.50 -0.31
N CYS A 26 17.02 -1.48 -0.69
CA CYS A 26 17.36 -1.20 -2.08
C CYS A 26 18.75 -0.54 -2.18
N ASN A 27 19.25 -0.38 -3.39
CA ASN A 27 20.51 0.30 -3.65
C ASN A 27 20.30 1.54 -4.54
N GLU A 28 21.34 2.31 -4.78
CA GLU A 28 21.28 3.58 -5.52
C GLU A 28 20.61 3.46 -6.89
N PRO A 29 20.91 2.48 -7.76
CA PRO A 29 20.20 2.34 -9.04
C PRO A 29 18.70 2.14 -8.89
N ASN A 30 18.26 1.41 -7.88
CA ASN A 30 16.85 1.09 -7.65
C ASN A 30 16.05 2.24 -7.01
N VAL A 31 16.67 3.22 -6.36
CA VAL A 31 16.01 4.45 -5.90
C VAL A 31 15.94 5.54 -6.97
N GLY A 32 16.63 5.39 -8.08
CA GLY A 32 16.62 6.35 -9.18
C GLY A 32 15.22 6.75 -9.68
N PRO A 33 14.31 5.80 -9.93
CA PRO A 33 12.93 6.11 -10.31
C PRO A 33 12.20 6.95 -9.25
N LEU A 34 12.40 6.68 -7.96
CA LEU A 34 11.80 7.46 -6.87
C LEU A 34 12.31 8.91 -6.88
N LYS A 35 13.62 9.10 -7.05
CA LYS A 35 14.24 10.43 -7.15
C LYS A 35 13.67 11.24 -8.32
N LYS A 36 13.41 10.59 -9.46
CA LYS A 36 12.82 11.23 -10.65
C LYS A 36 11.34 11.60 -10.43
N GLN A 37 10.55 10.69 -9.89
CA GLN A 37 9.11 10.89 -9.71
C GLN A 37 8.78 11.84 -8.55
N ARG A 38 9.61 11.86 -7.51
CA ARG A 38 9.40 12.67 -6.30
C ARG A 38 10.72 13.29 -5.82
N PRO A 39 11.19 14.36 -6.49
CA PRO A 39 12.44 15.03 -6.10
C PRO A 39 12.43 15.47 -4.63
N GLY A 40 13.54 15.26 -3.95
CA GLY A 40 13.74 15.61 -2.53
C GLY A 40 12.97 14.75 -1.52
N LEU A 41 12.21 13.73 -1.95
CA LEU A 41 11.53 12.86 -0.99
C LEU A 41 12.52 12.00 -0.22
N LEU A 42 13.48 11.38 -0.91
CA LEU A 42 14.50 10.54 -0.26
C LEU A 42 15.33 11.34 0.74
N ASP A 43 15.72 12.56 0.39
CA ASP A 43 16.51 13.42 1.27
C ASP A 43 15.77 13.72 2.58
N ARG A 44 14.48 14.08 2.48
CA ARG A 44 13.63 14.27 3.67
C ARG A 44 13.46 13.00 4.49
N MET A 45 13.42 11.83 3.85
CA MET A 45 13.31 10.55 4.56
C MET A 45 14.62 10.21 5.29
N LEU A 46 15.77 10.53 4.71
CA LEU A 46 17.10 10.39 5.33
C LEU A 46 17.26 11.35 6.51
N GLU A 47 16.94 12.63 6.34
CA GLU A 47 16.97 13.63 7.41
C GLU A 47 16.11 13.23 8.62
N ARG A 48 14.93 12.65 8.35
CA ARG A 48 14.01 12.17 9.38
C ARG A 48 14.34 10.77 9.90
N LYS A 49 15.40 10.14 9.43
CA LYS A 49 15.82 8.77 9.80
C LYS A 49 14.71 7.72 9.58
N ILE A 50 13.85 7.95 8.59
CA ILE A 50 12.86 6.97 8.13
C ILE A 50 13.52 5.95 7.21
N VAL A 51 14.47 6.43 6.41
CA VAL A 51 15.38 5.63 5.60
C VAL A 51 16.78 5.87 6.12
N GLU A 52 17.56 4.84 6.24
CA GLU A 52 18.98 4.91 6.57
C GLU A 52 19.81 4.49 5.38
N LYS A 53 21.02 5.06 5.25
CA LYS A 53 21.94 4.82 4.16
C LYS A 53 23.25 4.24 4.67
N TYR A 54 23.74 3.20 4.00
CA TYR A 54 24.97 2.50 4.32
C TYR A 54 25.81 2.26 3.08
N ASP A 55 27.11 2.30 3.19
CA ASP A 55 28.02 2.07 2.06
C ASP A 55 28.12 0.59 1.72
N THR A 56 28.03 -0.29 2.73
CA THR A 56 28.13 -1.74 2.56
C THR A 56 26.87 -2.46 3.03
N LEU A 57 26.61 -3.63 2.43
CA LEU A 57 25.50 -4.50 2.85
C LEU A 57 25.74 -5.08 4.27
N GLU A 58 27.01 -5.23 4.66
CA GLU A 58 27.41 -5.68 6.00
C GLU A 58 27.06 -4.67 7.07
N ASP A 59 27.36 -3.39 6.87
CA ASP A 59 27.03 -2.34 7.82
C ASP A 59 25.51 -2.19 7.96
N LEU A 60 24.78 -2.24 6.85
CA LEU A 60 23.33 -2.29 6.85
C LEU A 60 22.82 -3.46 7.68
N SER A 61 23.36 -4.65 7.45
CA SER A 61 22.91 -5.88 8.12
C SER A 61 23.13 -5.81 9.64
N LYS A 62 24.26 -5.29 10.08
CA LYS A 62 24.58 -5.05 11.49
C LYS A 62 23.62 -4.04 12.12
N ALA A 63 23.38 -2.92 11.46
CA ALA A 63 22.49 -1.86 11.95
C ALA A 63 21.02 -2.32 12.03
N ALA A 64 20.54 -3.06 11.03
CA ALA A 64 19.19 -3.61 11.01
C ALA A 64 19.00 -4.86 11.88
N GLY A 65 20.07 -5.40 12.48
CA GLY A 65 20.02 -6.64 13.26
C GLY A 65 19.70 -7.89 12.44
N ILE A 66 20.08 -7.88 11.16
CA ILE A 66 19.88 -9.00 10.22
C ILE A 66 21.18 -9.81 10.17
N LYS A 67 21.08 -11.13 10.08
CA LYS A 67 22.27 -11.99 9.89
C LYS A 67 22.89 -11.71 8.52
N PRO A 68 24.19 -11.34 8.42
CA PRO A 68 24.82 -10.95 7.16
C PRO A 68 24.68 -12.00 6.06
N ASP A 69 24.95 -13.26 6.37
CA ASP A 69 24.89 -14.35 5.39
C ASP A 69 23.46 -14.58 4.88
N ALA A 70 22.46 -14.42 5.74
CA ALA A 70 21.07 -14.56 5.36
C ALA A 70 20.61 -13.41 4.44
N LEU A 71 21.06 -12.18 4.72
CA LEU A 71 20.78 -11.04 3.86
C LEU A 71 21.48 -11.18 2.51
N LYS A 72 22.73 -11.57 2.49
CA LYS A 72 23.49 -11.82 1.25
C LYS A 72 22.81 -12.88 0.38
N ALA A 73 22.46 -14.03 0.96
CA ALA A 73 21.75 -15.09 0.24
C ALA A 73 20.39 -14.62 -0.32
N GLN A 74 19.68 -13.75 0.41
CA GLN A 74 18.41 -13.19 -0.06
C GLN A 74 18.60 -12.19 -1.21
N VAL A 75 19.64 -11.37 -1.16
CA VAL A 75 20.02 -10.46 -2.25
C VAL A 75 20.42 -11.24 -3.50
N GLU A 76 21.20 -12.31 -3.36
CA GLU A 76 21.57 -13.20 -4.47
C GLU A 76 20.34 -13.82 -5.14
N LYS A 77 19.43 -14.40 -4.36
CA LYS A 77 18.15 -14.94 -4.88
C LYS A 77 17.33 -13.87 -5.61
N PHE A 78 17.24 -12.67 -5.05
CA PHE A 78 16.56 -11.56 -5.71
C PHE A 78 17.20 -11.22 -7.05
N ASN A 79 18.54 -11.19 -7.11
CA ASN A 79 19.30 -10.89 -8.33
C ASN A 79 19.10 -11.97 -9.40
N GLU A 80 19.01 -13.24 -9.01
CA GLU A 80 18.70 -14.34 -9.93
C GLU A 80 17.31 -14.15 -10.56
N VAL A 81 16.29 -13.82 -9.75
CA VAL A 81 14.94 -13.54 -10.21
C VAL A 81 14.89 -12.36 -11.17
N VAL A 82 15.63 -11.28 -10.88
CA VAL A 82 15.70 -10.09 -11.75
C VAL A 82 16.39 -10.44 -13.08
N LYS A 83 17.48 -11.20 -13.06
CA LYS A 83 18.19 -11.64 -14.25
C LYS A 83 17.36 -12.58 -15.12
N ALA A 84 16.67 -13.54 -14.49
CA ALA A 84 15.81 -14.50 -15.17
C ALA A 84 14.51 -13.88 -15.70
N LYS A 85 14.15 -12.67 -15.28
CA LYS A 85 12.84 -12.04 -15.55
C LYS A 85 11.66 -12.92 -15.13
N ALA A 86 11.86 -13.81 -14.18
CA ALA A 86 10.88 -14.77 -13.69
C ALA A 86 11.10 -15.06 -12.20
N ASP A 87 10.02 -15.12 -11.44
CA ASP A 87 10.03 -15.48 -10.03
C ASP A 87 9.29 -16.82 -9.84
N PRO A 88 10.02 -17.95 -9.72
CA PRO A 88 9.40 -19.27 -9.62
C PRO A 88 8.71 -19.52 -8.27
N VAL A 89 9.00 -18.73 -7.25
CA VAL A 89 8.47 -18.92 -5.88
C VAL A 89 7.19 -18.12 -5.69
N TRP A 90 7.20 -16.84 -6.06
CA TRP A 90 6.11 -15.91 -5.79
C TRP A 90 5.40 -15.43 -7.05
N ASN A 91 5.82 -15.89 -8.23
CA ASN A 91 5.33 -15.43 -9.54
C ASN A 91 5.25 -13.90 -9.65
N ARG A 92 6.29 -13.22 -9.13
CA ARG A 92 6.37 -11.76 -9.11
C ARG A 92 6.60 -11.22 -10.51
N TYR A 93 5.85 -10.20 -10.89
CA TYR A 93 6.15 -9.44 -12.11
C TYR A 93 7.46 -8.67 -11.96
N ILE A 94 8.38 -8.89 -12.86
CA ILE A 94 9.67 -8.20 -12.91
C ILE A 94 9.59 -7.11 -13.97
N ASN A 95 9.61 -5.87 -13.51
CA ASN A 95 9.60 -4.73 -14.42
C ASN A 95 10.91 -4.69 -15.23
N ASN A 96 10.82 -4.25 -16.49
CA ASN A 96 11.99 -4.16 -17.37
C ASN A 96 13.07 -3.22 -16.84
N ASP A 97 12.69 -2.19 -16.09
CA ASP A 97 13.58 -1.20 -15.49
C ASP A 97 14.22 -1.67 -14.17
N GLN A 98 13.82 -2.85 -13.68
CA GLN A 98 14.35 -3.38 -12.43
C GLN A 98 15.77 -3.93 -12.68
N VAL A 99 16.72 -3.43 -11.91
CA VAL A 99 18.11 -3.85 -11.97
C VAL A 99 18.50 -4.67 -10.74
N PRO A 100 19.50 -5.57 -10.86
CA PRO A 100 20.01 -6.32 -9.71
C PRO A 100 20.55 -5.39 -8.62
N LEU A 101 20.54 -5.90 -7.40
CA LEU A 101 21.13 -5.28 -6.22
C LEU A 101 22.59 -5.74 -6.13
N VAL A 102 23.55 -4.98 -6.68
CA VAL A 102 24.97 -5.39 -6.74
C VAL A 102 25.79 -4.56 -5.78
N ASP A 103 25.81 -3.25 -5.98
CA ASP A 103 26.69 -2.34 -5.26
C ASP A 103 25.88 -1.30 -4.47
N GLY A 104 26.52 -0.77 -3.41
CA GLY A 104 25.98 0.35 -2.64
C GLY A 104 26.02 1.70 -3.40
N PRO A 105 25.64 2.78 -2.75
CA PRO A 105 25.13 2.78 -1.38
C PRO A 105 23.76 2.07 -1.24
N TRP A 106 23.55 1.52 -0.06
CA TRP A 106 22.37 0.76 0.32
C TRP A 106 21.43 1.61 1.15
N TYR A 107 20.15 1.40 0.95
CA TYR A 107 19.10 2.07 1.70
C TYR A 107 18.20 1.04 2.36
N VAL A 108 17.85 1.29 3.62
CA VAL A 108 16.96 0.43 4.40
C VAL A 108 15.91 1.26 5.11
N CYS A 109 14.68 0.76 5.15
CA CYS A 109 13.65 1.27 6.05
C CYS A 109 12.89 0.12 6.70
N GLU A 110 12.59 0.27 7.99
CA GLU A 110 11.68 -0.64 8.68
C GLU A 110 10.25 -0.42 8.20
N LEU A 111 9.56 -1.51 7.87
CA LEU A 111 8.19 -1.48 7.37
C LEU A 111 7.20 -1.67 8.50
N GLN A 112 6.21 -0.80 8.56
CA GLN A 112 5.08 -0.93 9.47
C GLN A 112 3.77 -0.78 8.70
N PRO A 113 2.79 -1.67 8.90
CA PRO A 113 1.46 -1.52 8.35
C PRO A 113 0.79 -0.28 8.95
N LYS A 114 0.04 0.41 8.11
CA LYS A 114 -0.74 1.56 8.55
C LYS A 114 -2.12 1.53 7.92
N VAL A 115 -3.13 1.84 8.72
CA VAL A 115 -4.49 2.01 8.21
C VAL A 115 -4.50 3.17 7.23
N HIS A 116 -5.04 2.93 6.05
CA HIS A 116 -5.06 3.91 4.97
C HIS A 116 -6.47 4.17 4.43
N HIS A 117 -7.34 3.16 4.44
CA HIS A 117 -8.70 3.24 3.93
C HIS A 117 -9.58 2.18 4.59
N CYS A 118 -10.79 2.53 4.92
CA CYS A 118 -11.79 1.60 5.42
C CYS A 118 -12.65 1.10 4.25
N MET A 119 -12.79 -0.24 4.09
CA MET A 119 -13.65 -0.85 3.08
C MET A 119 -15.08 -1.07 3.57
N GLY A 120 -15.29 -1.05 4.87
CA GLY A 120 -16.61 -1.12 5.50
C GLY A 120 -17.22 0.26 5.70
N GLY A 121 -18.52 0.31 5.94
CA GLY A 121 -19.21 1.57 6.16
C GLY A 121 -20.73 1.41 6.07
N LEU A 122 -21.41 2.52 5.88
CA LEU A 122 -22.86 2.54 5.71
C LEU A 122 -23.27 1.77 4.45
N VAL A 123 -24.33 0.98 4.57
CA VAL A 123 -24.94 0.30 3.43
C VAL A 123 -25.84 1.28 2.71
N THR A 124 -25.64 1.44 1.40
CA THR A 124 -26.44 2.33 0.57
C THR A 124 -27.04 1.58 -0.62
N ASP A 125 -28.14 2.09 -1.15
CA ASP A 125 -28.65 1.67 -2.45
C ASP A 125 -27.93 2.40 -3.60
N LYS A 126 -28.34 2.12 -4.84
CA LYS A 126 -27.75 2.73 -6.04
C LYS A 126 -28.01 4.23 -6.17
N GLU A 127 -28.94 4.78 -5.43
CA GLU A 127 -29.24 6.20 -5.32
C GLU A 127 -28.50 6.85 -4.13
N CYS A 128 -27.59 6.13 -3.47
CA CYS A 128 -26.81 6.57 -2.30
C CYS A 128 -27.64 6.89 -1.05
N ARG A 129 -28.86 6.36 -0.95
CA ARG A 129 -29.67 6.46 0.27
C ARG A 129 -29.17 5.40 1.26
N VAL A 130 -28.97 5.80 2.50
CA VAL A 130 -28.53 4.88 3.56
C VAL A 130 -29.66 3.94 3.92
N LEU A 131 -29.38 2.66 4.02
CA LEU A 131 -30.35 1.63 4.36
C LEU A 131 -30.33 1.33 5.86
N ASP A 132 -31.50 1.21 6.46
CA ASP A 132 -31.67 0.66 7.81
C ASP A 132 -31.23 -0.81 7.82
N VAL A 133 -30.35 -1.19 8.73
CA VAL A 133 -29.74 -2.53 8.79
C VAL A 133 -30.75 -3.64 9.09
N ARG A 134 -31.88 -3.34 9.70
CA ARG A 134 -32.92 -4.31 10.08
C ARG A 134 -33.97 -4.50 9.00
N THR A 135 -34.33 -3.42 8.33
CA THR A 135 -35.45 -3.42 7.37
C THR A 135 -34.99 -3.41 5.92
N TYR A 136 -33.73 -3.06 5.69
CA TYR A 136 -33.14 -2.80 4.37
C TYR A 136 -33.90 -1.75 3.55
N LYS A 137 -34.64 -0.87 4.22
CA LYS A 137 -35.31 0.25 3.58
C LYS A 137 -34.52 1.52 3.72
N PRO A 138 -34.59 2.44 2.75
CA PRO A 138 -33.90 3.72 2.84
C PRO A 138 -34.37 4.51 4.06
N ILE A 139 -33.44 5.07 4.80
CA ILE A 139 -33.71 6.02 5.88
C ILE A 139 -34.01 7.37 5.21
N PRO A 140 -35.19 7.95 5.41
CA PRO A 140 -35.58 9.21 4.79
C PRO A 140 -34.57 10.33 5.11
N GLY A 141 -34.12 11.04 4.06
CA GLY A 141 -33.23 12.18 4.21
C GLY A 141 -31.75 11.85 4.51
N LEU A 142 -31.38 10.57 4.62
CA LEU A 142 -30.01 10.17 4.92
C LEU A 142 -29.30 9.61 3.67
N TYR A 143 -28.20 10.23 3.29
CA TYR A 143 -27.37 9.86 2.14
C TYR A 143 -25.93 9.68 2.57
N ALA A 144 -25.20 8.81 1.88
CA ALA A 144 -23.76 8.64 2.10
C ALA A 144 -23.05 8.28 0.79
N ALA A 145 -21.77 8.70 0.69
CA ALA A 145 -20.92 8.42 -0.46
C ALA A 145 -19.44 8.38 -0.06
N GLY A 146 -18.61 7.75 -0.88
CA GLY A 146 -17.17 7.64 -0.66
C GLY A 146 -16.80 6.71 0.49
N GLU A 147 -15.68 6.97 1.18
CA GLU A 147 -15.16 6.09 2.23
C GLU A 147 -16.12 5.84 3.41
N ALA A 148 -17.12 6.70 3.60
CA ALA A 148 -18.17 6.48 4.60
C ALA A 148 -19.09 5.30 4.28
N THR A 149 -19.09 4.83 3.03
CA THR A 149 -19.92 3.71 2.56
C THR A 149 -19.12 2.43 2.43
N GLY A 150 -19.75 1.29 2.65
CA GLY A 150 -19.19 -0.03 2.44
C GLY A 150 -19.63 -0.66 1.11
N GLY A 151 -18.91 -1.73 0.71
CA GLY A 151 -19.35 -2.60 -0.39
C GLY A 151 -18.73 -2.28 -1.76
N VAL A 152 -18.47 -1.02 -2.08
CA VAL A 152 -17.97 -0.61 -3.41
C VAL A 152 -16.64 -1.26 -3.75
N HIS A 153 -15.75 -1.36 -2.80
CA HIS A 153 -14.37 -1.86 -3.01
C HIS A 153 -14.18 -3.33 -2.65
N GLY A 154 -15.21 -4.02 -2.17
CA GLY A 154 -15.09 -5.39 -1.68
C GLY A 154 -14.09 -5.50 -0.53
N ALA A 155 -13.30 -6.56 -0.51
CA ALA A 155 -12.32 -6.80 0.55
C ALA A 155 -11.05 -5.92 0.44
N VAL A 156 -10.72 -5.42 -0.76
CA VAL A 156 -9.48 -4.68 -1.01
C VAL A 156 -9.66 -3.61 -2.09
N ARG A 157 -9.45 -2.38 -1.73
CA ARG A 157 -9.55 -1.25 -2.66
C ARG A 157 -8.33 -1.20 -3.60
N LEU A 158 -8.57 -1.03 -4.89
CA LEU A 158 -7.53 -0.72 -5.87
C LEU A 158 -6.88 0.64 -5.58
N GLY A 159 -5.62 0.77 -5.93
CA GLY A 159 -4.88 2.03 -5.79
C GLY A 159 -5.57 3.18 -6.53
N SER A 160 -5.57 4.37 -5.95
CA SER A 160 -6.09 5.63 -6.51
C SER A 160 -7.60 5.72 -6.77
N VAL A 161 -8.39 4.66 -6.54
CA VAL A 161 -9.83 4.63 -6.86
C VAL A 161 -10.69 5.34 -5.81
N ALA A 162 -10.19 5.63 -4.62
CA ALA A 162 -10.97 6.29 -3.55
C ALA A 162 -11.53 7.66 -3.97
N ILE A 163 -10.74 8.46 -4.70
CA ILE A 163 -11.21 9.77 -5.17
C ILE A 163 -12.30 9.61 -6.23
N LEU A 164 -12.17 8.63 -7.12
CA LEU A 164 -13.19 8.33 -8.12
C LEU A 164 -14.51 7.92 -7.45
N ASP A 165 -14.44 7.07 -6.44
CA ASP A 165 -15.58 6.67 -5.61
C ASP A 165 -16.29 7.89 -5.02
N CYS A 166 -15.54 8.78 -4.35
CA CYS A 166 -16.09 10.02 -3.79
C CYS A 166 -16.76 10.92 -4.84
N LEU A 167 -16.15 11.06 -6.02
CA LEU A 167 -16.67 11.91 -7.10
C LEU A 167 -17.95 11.33 -7.71
N VAL A 168 -17.95 10.03 -8.02
CA VAL A 168 -19.09 9.38 -8.68
C VAL A 168 -20.28 9.31 -7.73
N TYR A 169 -20.10 8.70 -6.56
CA TYR A 169 -21.20 8.50 -5.63
C TYR A 169 -21.60 9.79 -4.91
N GLY A 170 -20.68 10.71 -4.64
CA GLY A 170 -21.01 12.05 -4.14
C GLY A 170 -21.90 12.82 -5.11
N ARG A 171 -21.67 12.71 -6.42
CA ARG A 171 -22.53 13.33 -7.43
C ARG A 171 -23.93 12.66 -7.46
N ILE A 172 -24.00 11.34 -7.33
CA ILE A 172 -25.29 10.61 -7.27
C ILE A 172 -26.06 11.02 -6.02
N ALA A 173 -25.42 10.96 -4.86
CA ALA A 173 -26.02 11.35 -3.58
C ALA A 173 -26.57 12.78 -3.61
N GLY A 174 -25.78 13.74 -4.12
CA GLY A 174 -26.20 15.13 -4.23
C GLY A 174 -27.39 15.33 -5.16
N ARG A 175 -27.45 14.63 -6.30
CA ARG A 175 -28.60 14.66 -7.19
C ARG A 175 -29.85 14.09 -6.56
N THR A 176 -29.73 12.92 -5.92
CA THR A 176 -30.84 12.27 -5.24
C THR A 176 -31.38 13.13 -4.11
N ALA A 177 -30.50 13.72 -3.31
CA ALA A 177 -30.90 14.63 -2.23
C ALA A 177 -31.63 15.87 -2.74
N ALA A 178 -31.15 16.45 -3.86
CA ALA A 178 -31.80 17.63 -4.45
C ALA A 178 -33.18 17.33 -5.10
N GLN A 179 -33.44 16.09 -5.48
CA GLN A 179 -34.67 15.65 -6.08
C GLN A 179 -35.74 15.23 -5.05
N ASN A 180 -35.33 15.00 -3.79
CA ASN A 180 -36.26 14.70 -2.75
C ASN A 180 -37.02 15.96 -2.35
N GLU A 181 -38.35 15.83 -2.34
CA GLU A 181 -39.21 16.85 -1.82
C GLU A 181 -38.89 17.09 -0.33
N SER A 182 -39.06 18.35 0.06
CA SER A 182 -38.74 18.92 1.35
C SER A 182 -39.05 18.02 2.56
N TRP A 183 -38.17 17.98 3.48
CA TRP A 183 -38.21 17.30 4.78
C TRP A 183 -39.19 17.95 5.79
N MET A 184 -39.98 18.90 5.34
CA MET A 184 -40.93 19.63 6.18
C MET A 184 -42.28 18.98 6.13
#